data_822110e44f231725344f5cacc8dcdfd9
#
_entry.id   822110e44f231725344f5cacc8dcdfd9
#
_cell.length_a   1.000
_cell.length_b   1.000
_cell.length_c   1.000
_cell.angle_alpha   90.00
_cell.angle_beta   90.00
_cell.angle_gamma   90.00
#
_symmetry.space_group_name_H-M   'P 1'
#
loop_
_entity.id
_entity.type
_entity.pdbx_description
1 polymer ?
#
loop_
_entity_poly.entity_id
_entity_poly.type
_entity_poly.pdbx_seq_one_letter_code
_entity_poly.pdbx_strand_id
1 'polypeptide(L)'
;TFFTMFTGIYTVPLEKTETGFAKNVIILIPDGMSTDGVTLTRWVYNDGRPLNMDEIASGLVRTHNSDTIIADSAPGGTALATGHKTQDKLRGIKPKKAVLYASDKNDEKDYYSPVASVLELAKSMGKSTGIIATSEIMHATPADFTAHATHRSNYNDITEQQVFQNLDVVFGGGEFFLKAEN
;
A
#
# COMPACT_ATOMS: atom_id res chain seq x y z
N THR A 1 -18.10 4.43 -3.01
CA THR A 1 -17.33 4.24 -1.77
C THR A 1 -16.15 5.19 -1.84
N PHE A 2 -16.16 6.25 -1.04
CA PHE A 2 -15.01 7.18 -0.94
C PHE A 2 -13.95 6.49 -0.08
N PHE A 3 -12.82 6.13 -0.67
CA PHE A 3 -11.65 5.68 0.06
C PHE A 3 -10.97 6.90 0.69
N THR A 4 -11.15 7.10 1.97
CA THR A 4 -10.31 8.02 2.74
C THR A 4 -9.28 7.17 3.46
N MET A 5 -8.06 7.23 2.99
CA MET A 5 -6.95 6.52 3.57
C MET A 5 -6.30 7.45 4.59
N PHE A 6 -6.50 7.18 5.88
CA PHE A 6 -5.67 7.77 6.91
C PHE A 6 -4.39 6.94 7.01
N THR A 7 -3.33 7.42 6.43
CA THR A 7 -1.99 6.93 6.77
C THR A 7 -1.60 7.54 8.11
N GLY A 8 -1.99 6.89 9.19
CA GLY A 8 -1.42 7.19 10.50
C GLY A 8 0.02 6.70 10.52
N ILE A 9 0.98 7.59 10.32
CA ILE A 9 2.37 7.30 10.69
C ILE A 9 2.41 7.41 12.20
N TYR A 10 2.33 6.28 12.90
CA TYR A 10 2.63 6.25 14.32
C TYR A 10 4.13 6.45 14.47
N THR A 11 4.53 7.69 14.69
CA THR A 11 5.82 7.94 15.31
C THR A 11 5.62 7.70 16.80
N VAL A 12 6.05 6.56 17.32
CA VAL A 12 6.41 6.47 18.74
C VAL A 12 7.29 7.69 18.99
N PRO A 13 7.09 8.48 20.06
CA PRO A 13 7.98 9.59 20.35
C PRO A 13 9.41 9.04 20.37
N LEU A 14 10.10 9.18 19.25
CA LEU A 14 11.52 8.91 19.20
C LEU A 14 12.14 10.01 20.04
N GLU A 15 12.94 9.63 21.03
CA GLU A 15 13.89 10.57 21.61
C GLU A 15 14.49 11.33 20.41
N LYS A 16 14.45 12.66 20.45
CA LYS A 16 14.95 13.52 19.38
C LYS A 16 16.37 13.08 19.07
N THR A 17 16.51 12.22 18.05
CA THR A 17 17.83 12.04 17.46
C THR A 17 18.17 13.34 16.76
N GLU A 18 19.36 13.86 16.99
CA GLU A 18 19.80 15.19 16.50
C GLU A 18 19.66 15.42 14.98
N THR A 19 19.31 14.39 14.23
CA THR A 19 19.19 14.41 12.77
C THR A 19 17.76 14.45 12.21
N GLY A 20 16.73 14.26 13.03
CA GLY A 20 15.32 14.28 12.58
C GLY A 20 14.88 13.16 11.63
N PHE A 21 15.71 12.15 11.39
CA PHE A 21 15.37 11.02 10.50
C PHE A 21 14.77 9.85 11.28
N ALA A 22 13.64 9.32 10.77
CA ALA A 22 13.06 8.10 11.32
C ALA A 22 13.97 6.89 11.03
N LYS A 23 14.36 6.16 12.07
CA LYS A 23 15.18 4.94 11.94
C LYS A 23 14.34 3.76 11.40
N ASN A 24 13.10 3.64 11.86
CA ASN A 24 12.16 2.60 11.48
C ASN A 24 10.85 3.24 11.04
N VAL A 25 10.17 2.62 10.07
CA VAL A 25 8.86 3.07 9.56
C VAL A 25 7.90 1.89 9.55
N ILE A 26 6.73 2.07 10.15
CA ILE A 26 5.60 1.13 10.09
C ILE A 26 4.44 1.86 9.45
N ILE A 27 3.91 1.32 8.35
CA ILE A 27 2.77 1.87 7.62
C ILE A 27 1.55 1.00 7.94
N LEU A 28 0.50 1.60 8.49
CA LEU A 28 -0.78 0.96 8.74
C LEU A 28 -1.79 1.44 7.71
N ILE A 29 -2.32 0.51 6.93
CA ILE A 29 -3.25 0.80 5.83
C ILE A 29 -4.59 0.14 6.11
N PRO A 30 -5.57 0.86 6.64
CA PRO A 30 -6.93 0.35 6.82
C PRO A 30 -7.67 0.43 5.47
N ASP A 31 -7.57 -0.63 4.67
CA ASP A 31 -8.20 -0.71 3.35
C ASP A 31 -9.72 -0.61 3.46
N GLY A 32 -10.31 0.27 2.64
CA GLY A 32 -11.75 0.53 2.63
C GLY A 32 -12.25 1.43 3.77
N MET A 33 -11.39 1.90 4.67
CA MET A 33 -11.80 2.81 5.73
C MET A 33 -12.10 4.21 5.18
N SER A 34 -13.31 4.70 5.46
CA SER A 34 -13.73 6.08 5.20
C SER A 34 -13.77 6.91 6.47
N THR A 35 -13.99 8.23 6.33
CA THR A 35 -14.30 9.10 7.47
C THR A 35 -15.52 8.64 8.26
N ASP A 36 -16.48 8.02 7.59
CA ASP A 36 -17.68 7.46 8.22
C ASP A 36 -17.32 6.26 9.11
N GLY A 37 -16.40 5.39 8.65
CA GLY A 37 -15.90 4.27 9.44
C GLY A 37 -15.16 4.74 10.69
N VAL A 38 -14.35 5.80 10.58
CA VAL A 38 -13.69 6.43 11.73
C VAL A 38 -14.71 7.00 12.71
N THR A 39 -15.72 7.70 12.20
CA THR A 39 -16.79 8.27 13.01
C THR A 39 -17.59 7.18 13.73
N LEU A 40 -17.97 6.12 13.02
CA LEU A 40 -18.65 4.97 13.62
C LEU A 40 -17.82 4.33 14.73
N THR A 41 -16.52 4.16 14.50
CA THR A 41 -15.61 3.59 15.50
C THR A 41 -15.55 4.46 16.76
N ARG A 42 -15.50 5.79 16.65
CA ARG A 42 -15.55 6.68 17.81
C ARG A 42 -16.79 6.44 18.65
N TRP A 43 -17.96 6.36 18.01
CA TRP A 43 -19.23 6.24 18.73
C TRP A 43 -19.45 4.84 19.29
N VAL A 44 -19.12 3.78 18.54
CA VAL A 44 -19.42 2.39 18.94
C VAL A 44 -18.38 1.86 19.94
N TYR A 45 -17.10 2.18 19.76
CA TYR A 45 -16.02 1.59 20.56
C TYR A 45 -15.36 2.56 21.54
N ASN A 46 -15.58 3.85 21.41
CA ASN A 46 -14.89 4.84 22.24
C ASN A 46 -15.85 5.88 22.88
N ASP A 47 -17.14 5.60 22.93
CA ASP A 47 -18.17 6.46 23.57
C ASP A 47 -18.17 7.91 23.06
N GLY A 48 -17.87 8.12 21.77
CA GLY A 48 -17.74 9.44 21.16
C GLY A 48 -16.46 10.20 21.49
N ARG A 49 -15.55 9.61 22.26
CA ARG A 49 -14.27 10.23 22.60
C ARG A 49 -13.28 10.14 21.40
N PRO A 50 -12.27 11.02 21.32
CA PRO A 50 -11.25 10.95 20.31
C PRO A 50 -10.53 9.60 20.26
N LEU A 51 -10.21 9.12 19.07
CA LEU A 51 -9.31 7.98 18.86
C LEU A 51 -7.85 8.46 18.94
N ASN A 52 -6.93 7.57 19.25
CA ASN A 52 -5.51 7.91 19.31
C ASN A 52 -4.96 8.51 18.01
N MET A 53 -5.56 8.14 16.85
CA MET A 53 -5.18 8.70 15.55
C MET A 53 -5.67 10.14 15.33
N ASP A 54 -6.67 10.60 16.06
CA ASP A 54 -7.24 11.95 15.86
C ASP A 54 -6.24 13.04 16.26
N GLU A 55 -5.39 12.78 17.26
CA GLU A 55 -4.38 13.73 17.73
C GLU A 55 -3.24 13.96 16.73
N ILE A 56 -3.02 13.01 15.80
CA ILE A 56 -1.96 13.04 14.80
C ILE A 56 -2.49 13.18 13.37
N ALA A 57 -3.81 13.37 13.21
CA ALA A 57 -4.42 13.53 11.90
C ALA A 57 -3.90 14.81 11.22
N SER A 58 -3.23 14.66 10.08
CA SER A 58 -2.54 15.75 9.38
C SER A 58 -3.14 16.12 8.03
N GLY A 59 -4.05 15.31 7.48
CA GLY A 59 -4.67 15.62 6.20
C GLY A 59 -5.49 14.49 5.59
N LEU A 60 -5.87 14.71 4.33
CA LEU A 60 -6.64 13.78 3.51
C LEU A 60 -5.87 13.47 2.23
N VAL A 61 -6.09 12.27 1.69
CA VAL A 61 -5.49 11.80 0.44
C VAL A 61 -6.54 11.76 -0.66
N ARG A 62 -6.20 12.25 -1.85
CA ARG A 62 -7.00 12.04 -3.06
C ARG A 62 -6.65 10.69 -3.66
N THR A 63 -7.63 9.79 -3.68
CA THR A 63 -7.43 8.36 -3.94
C THR A 63 -7.67 7.93 -5.39
N HIS A 64 -8.08 8.83 -6.31
CA HIS A 64 -8.26 8.47 -7.71
C HIS A 64 -6.98 7.84 -8.29
N ASN A 65 -7.14 6.86 -9.18
CA ASN A 65 -6.02 6.28 -9.94
C ASN A 65 -5.80 7.04 -11.26
N SER A 66 -5.02 6.51 -12.20
CA SER A 66 -4.69 7.24 -13.44
C SER A 66 -5.81 7.32 -14.44
N ASP A 67 -6.79 6.44 -14.38
CA ASP A 67 -7.88 6.31 -15.38
C ASP A 67 -9.30 6.24 -14.80
N THR A 68 -9.45 6.10 -13.47
CA THR A 68 -10.76 6.09 -12.80
C THR A 68 -10.78 6.96 -11.55
N ILE A 69 -11.93 7.57 -11.25
CA ILE A 69 -12.11 8.45 -10.08
C ILE A 69 -12.27 7.68 -8.76
N ILE A 70 -12.69 6.44 -8.81
CA ILE A 70 -12.78 5.53 -7.67
C ILE A 70 -11.69 4.49 -7.83
N ALA A 71 -10.70 4.52 -6.94
CA ALA A 71 -9.58 3.59 -7.00
C ALA A 71 -9.95 2.20 -6.47
N ASP A 72 -9.45 1.18 -7.13
CA ASP A 72 -9.28 -0.16 -6.58
C ASP A 72 -8.08 -0.19 -5.62
N SER A 73 -8.01 -1.19 -4.74
CA SER A 73 -6.91 -1.33 -3.77
C SER A 73 -5.54 -1.47 -4.45
N ALA A 74 -5.45 -2.11 -5.62
CA ALA A 74 -4.19 -2.32 -6.31
C ALA A 74 -3.54 -0.99 -6.79
N PRO A 75 -4.21 -0.12 -7.56
CA PRO A 75 -3.63 1.18 -7.89
C PRO A 75 -3.50 2.10 -6.67
N GLY A 76 -4.37 1.97 -5.66
CA GLY A 76 -4.29 2.73 -4.41
C GLY A 76 -3.06 2.35 -3.59
N GLY A 77 -2.82 1.07 -3.38
CA GLY A 77 -1.64 0.55 -2.70
C GLY A 77 -0.35 0.83 -3.47
N THR A 78 -0.38 0.70 -4.80
CA THR A 78 0.75 1.11 -5.66
C THR A 78 1.13 2.57 -5.44
N ALA A 79 0.16 3.48 -5.39
CA ALA A 79 0.45 4.90 -5.16
C ALA A 79 1.09 5.15 -3.79
N LEU A 80 0.70 4.41 -2.76
CA LEU A 80 1.31 4.49 -1.43
C LEU A 80 2.72 3.88 -1.40
N ALA A 81 2.90 2.74 -2.07
CA ALA A 81 4.15 2.02 -2.08
C ALA A 81 5.24 2.71 -2.91
N THR A 82 4.85 3.39 -4.00
CA THR A 82 5.79 3.88 -5.03
C THR A 82 5.75 5.38 -5.25
N GLY A 83 4.71 6.09 -4.79
CA GLY A 83 4.47 7.49 -5.12
C GLY A 83 3.88 7.71 -6.52
N HIS A 84 3.64 6.66 -7.30
CA HIS A 84 3.10 6.73 -8.66
C HIS A 84 1.66 6.23 -8.74
N LYS A 85 0.79 6.97 -9.42
CA LYS A 85 -0.56 6.51 -9.75
C LYS A 85 -0.50 5.57 -10.95
N THR A 86 -1.17 4.41 -10.83
CA THR A 86 -1.34 3.47 -11.95
C THR A 86 -2.81 3.31 -12.33
N GLN A 87 -3.12 2.49 -13.34
CA GLN A 87 -4.50 2.23 -13.79
C GLN A 87 -5.20 1.18 -12.92
N ASP A 88 -6.51 1.10 -13.12
CA ASP A 88 -7.33 0.08 -12.46
C ASP A 88 -6.74 -1.33 -12.62
N LYS A 89 -6.73 -2.09 -11.52
CA LYS A 89 -6.20 -3.46 -11.40
C LYS A 89 -4.69 -3.64 -11.56
N LEU A 90 -3.93 -2.65 -12.03
CA LEU A 90 -2.47 -2.74 -12.11
C LEU A 90 -1.84 -2.56 -10.72
N ARG A 91 -0.66 -3.14 -10.54
CA ARG A 91 0.13 -3.02 -9.31
C ARG A 91 1.62 -2.87 -9.58
N GLY A 92 2.28 -1.97 -8.86
CA GLY A 92 3.74 -1.79 -8.90
C GLY A 92 4.31 -1.43 -10.27
N ILE A 93 3.47 -1.07 -11.24
CA ILE A 93 3.87 -0.77 -12.62
C ILE A 93 3.28 0.54 -13.11
N LYS A 94 3.95 1.17 -14.08
CA LYS A 94 3.46 2.40 -14.71
C LYS A 94 2.21 2.15 -15.56
N PRO A 95 1.27 3.12 -15.62
CA PRO A 95 0.06 2.98 -16.41
C PRO A 95 0.32 3.15 -17.90
N LYS A 96 -0.50 2.51 -18.72
CA LYS A 96 -0.67 2.85 -20.15
C LYS A 96 -1.62 4.03 -20.32
N LYS A 97 -2.64 4.13 -19.47
CA LYS A 97 -3.64 5.19 -19.48
C LYS A 97 -3.47 6.13 -18.30
N ALA A 98 -3.26 7.40 -18.58
CA ALA A 98 -3.20 8.47 -17.59
C ALA A 98 -4.05 9.63 -18.09
N VAL A 99 -5.36 9.57 -17.83
CA VAL A 99 -6.36 10.51 -18.39
C VAL A 99 -6.87 11.49 -17.32
N LEU A 100 -6.69 11.18 -16.04
CA LEU A 100 -7.11 12.03 -14.95
C LEU A 100 -6.03 13.02 -14.54
N TYR A 101 -6.45 14.14 -13.95
CA TYR A 101 -5.56 15.19 -13.47
C TYR A 101 -4.59 14.64 -12.40
N ALA A 102 -3.35 15.13 -12.45
CA ALA A 102 -2.26 14.71 -11.57
C ALA A 102 -1.88 13.22 -11.69
N SER A 103 -2.17 12.61 -12.84
CA SER A 103 -1.64 11.31 -13.19
C SER A 103 -0.45 11.49 -14.13
N ASP A 104 0.61 10.71 -13.89
CA ASP A 104 1.79 10.76 -14.73
C ASP A 104 1.47 10.25 -16.14
N LYS A 105 1.83 11.06 -17.14
CA LYS A 105 1.80 10.61 -18.54
C LYS A 105 3.13 9.97 -18.85
N ASN A 106 3.08 8.72 -19.27
CA ASN A 106 4.28 7.97 -19.63
C ASN A 106 4.46 7.91 -21.15
N ASP A 107 5.70 7.83 -21.60
CA ASP A 107 6.02 7.45 -22.97
C ASP A 107 5.65 5.98 -23.20
N GLU A 108 5.37 5.61 -24.46
CA GLU A 108 5.00 4.21 -24.79
C GLU A 108 6.03 3.18 -24.35
N LYS A 109 7.32 3.54 -24.38
CA LYS A 109 8.42 2.69 -23.90
C LYS A 109 8.35 2.36 -22.40
N ASP A 110 7.63 3.16 -21.63
CA ASP A 110 7.49 3.03 -20.18
C ASP A 110 6.19 2.31 -19.77
N TYR A 111 5.31 1.98 -20.73
CA TYR A 111 4.07 1.30 -20.40
C TYR A 111 4.32 -0.03 -19.70
N TYR A 112 3.64 -0.22 -18.57
CA TYR A 112 3.77 -1.40 -17.72
C TYR A 112 5.17 -1.67 -17.15
N SER A 113 6.08 -0.70 -17.23
CA SER A 113 7.38 -0.86 -16.58
C SER A 113 7.23 -0.87 -15.06
N PRO A 114 7.96 -1.74 -14.34
CA PRO A 114 7.95 -1.79 -12.88
C PRO A 114 8.42 -0.47 -12.26
N VAL A 115 7.85 -0.13 -11.11
CA VAL A 115 8.25 1.01 -10.29
C VAL A 115 8.62 0.51 -8.91
N ALA A 116 9.86 0.74 -8.49
CA ALA A 116 10.33 0.28 -7.20
C ALA A 116 9.50 0.84 -6.04
N SER A 117 9.13 -0.02 -5.11
CA SER A 117 8.44 0.37 -3.89
C SER A 117 9.40 0.86 -2.82
N VAL A 118 8.87 1.59 -1.83
CA VAL A 118 9.66 2.00 -0.64
C VAL A 118 10.17 0.79 0.15
N LEU A 119 9.47 -0.35 0.11
CA LEU A 119 9.92 -1.58 0.76
C LEU A 119 11.12 -2.18 0.03
N GLU A 120 11.07 -2.27 -1.30
CA GLU A 120 12.19 -2.73 -2.12
C GLU A 120 13.42 -1.83 -1.96
N LEU A 121 13.22 -0.52 -1.93
CA LEU A 121 14.29 0.43 -1.65
C LEU A 121 14.90 0.19 -0.26
N ALA A 122 14.07 0.03 0.77
CA ALA A 122 14.53 -0.25 2.13
C ALA A 122 15.35 -1.56 2.18
N LYS A 123 14.88 -2.60 1.49
CA LYS A 123 15.60 -3.88 1.37
C LYS A 123 16.96 -3.71 0.68
N SER A 124 17.02 -2.97 -0.41
CA SER A 124 18.28 -2.69 -1.13
C SER A 124 19.28 -1.91 -0.28
N MET A 125 18.79 -1.15 0.70
CA MET A 125 19.62 -0.44 1.70
C MET A 125 20.01 -1.29 2.91
N GLY A 126 19.72 -2.60 2.89
CA GLY A 126 20.04 -3.53 3.98
C GLY A 126 19.15 -3.40 5.20
N LYS A 127 17.96 -2.80 5.08
CA LYS A 127 16.98 -2.75 6.18
C LYS A 127 16.16 -4.03 6.21
N SER A 128 15.72 -4.42 7.39
CA SER A 128 14.69 -5.46 7.55
C SER A 128 13.36 -4.95 7.02
N THR A 129 12.65 -5.84 6.32
CA THR A 129 11.39 -5.53 5.65
C THR A 129 10.34 -6.58 5.93
N GLY A 130 9.07 -6.19 5.93
CA GLY A 130 8.00 -7.15 6.15
C GLY A 130 6.64 -6.64 5.73
N ILE A 131 5.74 -7.60 5.51
CA ILE A 131 4.32 -7.36 5.25
C ILE A 131 3.47 -8.17 6.22
N ILE A 132 2.38 -7.55 6.67
CA ILE A 132 1.37 -8.19 7.51
C ILE A 132 0.00 -7.81 6.95
N ALA A 133 -0.87 -8.79 6.74
CA ALA A 133 -2.20 -8.54 6.21
C ALA A 133 -3.26 -9.41 6.91
N THR A 134 -4.48 -8.89 6.99
CA THR A 134 -5.65 -9.67 7.43
C THR A 134 -6.29 -10.47 6.29
N SER A 135 -5.80 -10.28 5.05
CA SER A 135 -6.13 -11.04 3.84
C SER A 135 -5.01 -11.99 3.46
N GLU A 136 -5.09 -12.58 2.27
CA GLU A 136 -3.94 -13.25 1.64
C GLU A 136 -2.80 -12.25 1.41
N ILE A 137 -1.56 -12.69 1.57
CA ILE A 137 -0.37 -11.83 1.36
C ILE A 137 -0.20 -11.40 -0.09
N MET A 138 -0.72 -12.16 -1.05
CA MET A 138 -0.76 -11.82 -2.48
C MET A 138 -1.95 -10.94 -2.85
N HIS A 139 -2.86 -10.63 -1.92
CA HIS A 139 -3.93 -9.66 -2.15
C HIS A 139 -3.37 -8.27 -2.47
N ALA A 140 -4.23 -7.37 -2.98
CA ALA A 140 -3.77 -6.11 -3.56
C ALA A 140 -2.82 -5.32 -2.64
N THR A 141 -3.29 -4.86 -1.51
CA THR A 141 -2.56 -3.91 -0.67
C THR A 141 -1.20 -4.42 -0.15
N PRO A 142 -1.06 -5.63 0.43
CA PRO A 142 0.25 -6.12 0.85
C PRO A 142 1.18 -6.38 -0.34
N ALA A 143 0.65 -6.88 -1.46
CA ALA A 143 1.47 -7.20 -2.62
C ALA A 143 1.91 -5.97 -3.43
N ASP A 144 1.26 -4.83 -3.30
CA ASP A 144 1.67 -3.58 -3.97
C ASP A 144 3.03 -3.07 -3.47
N PHE A 145 3.48 -3.52 -2.30
CA PHE A 145 4.81 -3.21 -1.77
C PHE A 145 5.88 -4.20 -2.21
N THR A 146 5.49 -5.33 -2.81
CA THR A 146 6.37 -6.49 -2.99
C THR A 146 6.30 -7.14 -4.38
N ALA A 147 5.41 -6.72 -5.26
CA ALA A 147 5.23 -7.33 -6.56
C ALA A 147 4.77 -6.34 -7.64
N HIS A 148 5.06 -6.70 -8.89
CA HIS A 148 4.71 -5.95 -10.09
C HIS A 148 3.89 -6.83 -11.03
N ALA A 149 2.66 -6.44 -11.32
CA ALA A 149 1.78 -7.25 -12.16
C ALA A 149 0.77 -6.38 -12.95
N THR A 150 0.42 -6.88 -14.13
CA THR A 150 -0.58 -6.25 -14.99
C THR A 150 -2.02 -6.49 -14.54
N HIS A 151 -2.22 -7.35 -13.55
CA HIS A 151 -3.52 -7.56 -12.93
C HIS A 151 -3.39 -8.08 -11.51
N ARG A 152 -4.21 -7.55 -10.60
CA ARG A 152 -4.22 -7.90 -9.18
C ARG A 152 -4.52 -9.37 -8.88
N SER A 153 -5.16 -10.08 -9.81
CA SER A 153 -5.54 -11.50 -9.65
C SER A 153 -4.50 -12.48 -10.16
N ASN A 154 -3.35 -12.01 -10.63
CA ASN A 154 -2.24 -12.88 -11.05
C ASN A 154 -1.50 -13.43 -9.82
N TYR A 155 -2.22 -14.15 -8.97
CA TYR A 155 -1.72 -14.54 -7.65
C TYR A 155 -0.48 -15.44 -7.71
N ASN A 156 -0.38 -16.33 -8.70
CA ASN A 156 0.79 -17.20 -8.84
C ASN A 156 2.05 -16.36 -9.10
N ASP A 157 2.03 -15.46 -10.10
CA ASP A 157 3.15 -14.60 -10.43
C ASP A 157 3.51 -13.66 -9.26
N ILE A 158 2.50 -13.16 -8.54
CA ILE A 158 2.67 -12.29 -7.39
C ILE A 158 3.31 -13.05 -6.24
N THR A 159 2.84 -14.25 -5.96
CA THR A 159 3.38 -15.12 -4.90
C THR A 159 4.82 -15.47 -5.17
N GLU A 160 5.16 -15.82 -6.42
CA GLU A 160 6.53 -16.10 -6.82
C GLU A 160 7.45 -14.90 -6.54
N GLN A 161 7.05 -13.70 -6.95
CA GLN A 161 7.81 -12.48 -6.67
C GLN A 161 7.98 -12.25 -5.17
N GLN A 162 6.94 -12.44 -4.37
CA GLN A 162 7.00 -12.27 -2.91
C GLN A 162 7.97 -13.26 -2.24
N VAL A 163 8.01 -14.49 -2.69
CA VAL A 163 8.95 -15.50 -2.20
C VAL A 163 10.39 -15.10 -2.49
N PHE A 164 10.67 -14.62 -3.71
CA PHE A 164 12.01 -14.18 -4.10
C PHE A 164 12.45 -12.84 -3.53
N GLN A 165 11.53 -12.03 -3.02
CA GLN A 165 11.84 -10.79 -2.31
C GLN A 165 12.62 -11.01 -1.01
N ASN A 166 12.61 -12.23 -0.46
CA ASN A 166 13.30 -12.59 0.78
C ASN A 166 12.97 -11.64 1.94
N LEU A 167 11.68 -11.43 2.19
CA LEU A 167 11.19 -10.59 3.29
C LEU A 167 11.55 -11.18 4.65
N ASP A 168 11.85 -10.31 5.63
CA ASP A 168 12.22 -10.76 6.98
C ASP A 168 10.98 -11.16 7.81
N VAL A 169 9.82 -10.55 7.52
CA VAL A 169 8.55 -10.81 8.20
C VAL A 169 7.42 -10.91 7.18
N VAL A 170 6.68 -12.01 7.21
CA VAL A 170 5.47 -12.21 6.40
C VAL A 170 4.39 -12.88 7.23
N PHE A 171 3.28 -12.17 7.49
CA PHE A 171 2.12 -12.72 8.17
C PHE A 171 0.84 -12.40 7.40
N GLY A 172 0.02 -13.41 7.13
CA GLY A 172 -1.27 -13.28 6.44
C GLY A 172 -1.80 -14.61 5.97
N GLY A 173 -2.91 -14.58 5.26
CA GLY A 173 -3.51 -15.74 4.60
C GLY A 173 -2.81 -16.09 3.29
N GLY A 174 -3.33 -17.10 2.57
CA GLY A 174 -2.91 -17.46 1.21
C GLY A 174 -2.13 -18.76 1.10
N GLU A 175 -2.17 -19.62 2.11
CA GLU A 175 -1.48 -20.92 2.12
C GLU A 175 -1.69 -21.73 0.82
N PHE A 176 -2.90 -21.64 0.23
CA PHE A 176 -3.23 -22.35 -1.01
C PHE A 176 -2.27 -21.98 -2.16
N PHE A 177 -1.88 -20.71 -2.27
CA PHE A 177 -1.00 -20.21 -3.33
C PHE A 177 0.49 -20.41 -3.02
N LEU A 178 0.83 -20.82 -1.80
CA LEU A 178 2.20 -21.08 -1.35
C LEU A 178 2.57 -22.57 -1.40
N LYS A 179 1.59 -23.45 -1.65
CA LYS A 179 1.85 -24.88 -1.79
C LYS A 179 2.40 -25.17 -3.18
N ALA A 180 3.48 -25.94 -3.24
CA ALA A 180 3.93 -26.53 -4.50
C ALA A 180 2.80 -27.43 -5.05
N GLU A 181 2.49 -27.30 -6.32
CA GLU A 181 1.66 -28.30 -7.01
C GLU A 181 2.43 -29.62 -7.00
N ASN A 182 1.81 -30.67 -6.41
CA ASN A 182 2.32 -32.04 -6.44
C ASN A 182 2.02 -32.69 -7.79
#